data_bbaa82c6f76ff755e1c71c8417d6f6d7
#
_entry.id   bbaa82c6f76ff755e1c71c8417d6f6d7
#
_cell.length_a   1.000
_cell.length_b   1.000
_cell.length_c   1.000
_cell.angle_alpha   90.00
_cell.angle_beta   90.00
_cell.angle_gamma   90.00
#
_symmetry.space_group_name_H-M   'P 1'
#
loop_
_entity.id
_entity.type
_entity.pdbx_description
1 polymer ?
#
loop_
_entity_poly.entity_id
_entity_poly.type
_entity_poly.pdbx_seq_one_letter_code
_entity_poly.pdbx_strand_id
1 'polypeptide(L)'
;MIAAAPTVNHGRGLVRALISPHPLGDALPALFQEDGFTQRFMSAFDASLAPVFATLDNLPAYFDPWLAPPDFLEWLGSWFGLALDDAWTIERRRAVLANAYQFYRMRGTAKGLKAQVEIFTGGTAEIIDTGGVATSTKAGEALPGSPNFALMVRVTVDDPSTINTTRLEALVEAAKPAHVTHKVQVVKRSKVQETVEVTSG
;
A
#
# COMPACT_ATOMS: atom_id res chain seq x y z
N MET A 1 -3.66 14.59 34.15
CA MET A 1 -2.23 14.69 33.81
C MET A 1 -1.91 13.47 32.99
N ILE A 2 -2.03 13.55 31.65
CA ILE A 2 -1.83 12.44 30.71
C ILE A 2 -0.35 12.50 30.35
N ALA A 3 0.40 11.47 30.74
CA ALA A 3 1.82 11.34 30.38
C ALA A 3 1.90 11.14 28.87
N ALA A 4 2.61 12.05 28.20
CA ALA A 4 2.93 11.90 26.79
C ALA A 4 3.75 10.61 26.61
N ALA A 5 3.31 9.77 25.66
CA ALA A 5 4.08 8.59 25.26
C ALA A 5 5.48 9.03 24.81
N PRO A 6 6.54 8.30 25.16
CA PRO A 6 7.88 8.64 24.71
C PRO A 6 7.90 8.59 23.18
N THR A 7 8.19 9.72 22.54
CA THR A 7 8.53 9.78 21.13
C THR A 7 9.81 8.98 20.95
N VAL A 8 9.69 7.76 20.46
CA VAL A 8 10.84 6.96 20.04
C VAL A 8 11.42 7.66 18.84
N ASN A 9 12.40 8.50 19.10
CA ASN A 9 13.23 9.09 18.05
C ASN A 9 14.05 7.95 17.43
N HIS A 10 13.52 7.32 16.40
CA HIS A 10 14.28 6.38 15.57
C HIS A 10 15.32 7.23 14.81
N GLY A 11 16.44 7.47 15.47
CA GLY A 11 17.57 8.21 14.91
C GLY A 11 18.09 7.50 13.66
N ARG A 12 17.47 7.76 12.52
CA ARG A 12 18.05 7.44 11.23
C ARG A 12 19.36 8.17 11.14
N GLY A 13 20.46 7.44 10.97
CA GLY A 13 21.75 8.04 10.71
C GLY A 13 22.77 8.00 11.85
N LEU A 14 22.47 7.38 13.01
CA LEU A 14 23.47 7.17 14.07
C LEU A 14 24.16 5.80 13.96
N VAL A 15 24.52 5.39 12.76
CA VAL A 15 25.45 4.25 12.61
C VAL A 15 26.86 4.80 12.84
N ARG A 16 27.45 4.41 13.97
CA ARG A 16 28.82 4.81 14.30
C ARG A 16 29.81 4.22 13.28
N ALA A 17 30.83 5.02 12.91
CA ALA A 17 31.91 4.61 12.01
C ALA A 17 31.47 4.24 10.57
N LEU A 18 30.47 4.93 10.02
CA LEU A 18 30.23 4.88 8.59
C LEU A 18 31.45 5.45 7.85
N ILE A 19 31.95 4.69 6.90
CA ILE A 19 33.04 5.10 6.02
C ILE A 19 32.42 5.72 4.78
N SER A 20 32.91 6.91 4.36
CA SER A 20 32.53 7.49 3.08
C SER A 20 33.04 6.62 1.93
N PRO A 21 32.19 6.21 0.97
CA PRO A 21 32.64 5.52 -0.23
C PRO A 21 33.46 6.43 -1.17
N HIS A 22 33.38 7.74 -0.96
CA HIS A 22 34.08 8.75 -1.76
C HIS A 22 34.75 9.78 -0.81
N PRO A 23 35.91 9.43 -0.22
CA PRO A 23 36.59 10.34 0.67
C PRO A 23 36.97 11.65 -0.03
N LEU A 24 36.58 12.77 0.56
CA LEU A 24 36.86 14.11 0.00
C LEU A 24 38.36 14.39 -0.05
N GLY A 25 39.14 13.82 0.88
CA GLY A 25 40.58 13.93 0.91
C GLY A 25 41.26 13.45 -0.36
N ASP A 26 40.71 12.36 -0.98
CA ASP A 26 41.28 11.77 -2.20
C ASP A 26 41.03 12.62 -3.44
N ALA A 27 40.00 13.48 -3.42
CA ALA A 27 39.68 14.42 -4.50
C ALA A 27 40.50 15.72 -4.45
N LEU A 28 41.29 15.92 -3.41
CA LEU A 28 42.11 17.13 -3.27
C LEU A 28 43.34 17.09 -4.19
N PRO A 29 43.89 18.23 -4.59
CA PRO A 29 45.19 18.33 -5.25
C PRO A 29 46.28 17.63 -4.43
N ALA A 30 47.27 17.02 -5.11
CA ALA A 30 48.33 16.22 -4.49
C ALA A 30 49.05 16.91 -3.30
N LEU A 31 49.21 18.24 -3.37
CA LEU A 31 49.81 19.05 -2.29
C LEU A 31 49.10 18.86 -0.92
N PHE A 32 47.79 18.65 -0.94
CA PHE A 32 46.98 18.51 0.29
C PHE A 32 46.70 17.06 0.68
N GLN A 33 47.00 16.08 -0.19
CA GLN A 33 46.76 14.66 0.11
C GLN A 33 47.74 14.12 1.16
N GLU A 34 48.97 14.68 1.23
CA GLU A 34 49.98 14.28 2.22
C GLU A 34 49.88 15.09 3.52
N ASP A 35 49.07 16.17 3.55
CA ASP A 35 48.92 16.99 4.75
C ASP A 35 47.96 16.39 5.75
N GLY A 36 48.49 15.91 6.86
CA GLY A 36 47.72 15.24 7.91
C GLY A 36 46.65 16.13 8.60
N PHE A 37 46.80 17.44 8.59
CA PHE A 37 45.77 18.36 9.12
C PHE A 37 44.60 18.42 8.13
N THR A 38 44.89 18.67 6.86
CA THR A 38 43.89 18.73 5.80
C THR A 38 43.08 17.42 5.72
N GLN A 39 43.74 16.27 5.77
CA GLN A 39 43.06 14.98 5.74
C GLN A 39 42.11 14.78 6.94
N ARG A 40 42.53 15.13 8.17
CA ARG A 40 41.65 15.08 9.35
C ARG A 40 40.49 16.05 9.26
N PHE A 41 40.71 17.25 8.71
CA PHE A 41 39.67 18.24 8.51
C PHE A 41 38.62 17.75 7.49
N MET A 42 39.06 17.18 6.36
CA MET A 42 38.16 16.62 5.34
C MET A 42 37.40 15.42 5.86
N SER A 43 38.01 14.58 6.72
CA SER A 43 37.33 13.42 7.30
C SER A 43 36.11 13.81 8.17
N ALA A 44 36.07 15.01 8.73
CA ALA A 44 34.91 15.51 9.46
C ALA A 44 33.70 15.73 8.52
N PHE A 45 33.93 16.22 7.30
CA PHE A 45 32.91 16.34 6.27
C PHE A 45 32.48 14.96 5.74
N ASP A 46 33.44 14.04 5.55
CA ASP A 46 33.13 12.67 5.15
C ASP A 46 32.24 11.98 6.18
N ALA A 47 32.53 12.15 7.47
CA ALA A 47 31.69 11.62 8.54
C ALA A 47 30.25 12.18 8.52
N SER A 48 30.12 13.46 8.12
CA SER A 48 28.81 14.12 8.00
C SER A 48 28.05 13.68 6.75
N LEU A 49 28.74 13.36 5.65
CA LEU A 49 28.15 12.95 4.37
C LEU A 49 27.91 11.44 4.27
N ALA A 50 28.67 10.62 5.00
CA ALA A 50 28.57 9.17 4.92
C ALA A 50 27.14 8.63 5.15
N PRO A 51 26.31 9.14 6.09
CA PRO A 51 24.92 8.72 6.23
C PRO A 51 24.07 9.02 5.01
N VAL A 52 24.35 10.12 4.30
CA VAL A 52 23.61 10.49 3.07
C VAL A 52 23.93 9.50 1.95
N PHE A 53 25.20 9.17 1.74
CA PHE A 53 25.62 8.15 0.79
C PHE A 53 25.00 6.79 1.12
N ALA A 54 25.07 6.36 2.39
CA ALA A 54 24.46 5.10 2.82
C ALA A 54 22.96 5.05 2.57
N THR A 55 22.25 6.18 2.72
CA THR A 55 20.81 6.26 2.42
C THR A 55 20.56 6.17 0.92
N LEU A 56 21.35 6.88 0.10
CA LEU A 56 21.23 6.84 -1.35
C LEU A 56 21.52 5.45 -1.93
N ASP A 57 22.55 4.78 -1.43
CA ASP A 57 22.92 3.42 -1.84
C ASP A 57 21.84 2.40 -1.45
N ASN A 58 21.07 2.69 -0.39
CA ASN A 58 20.00 1.81 0.10
C ASN A 58 18.61 2.21 -0.41
N LEU A 59 18.50 3.14 -1.35
CA LEU A 59 17.21 3.56 -1.94
C LEU A 59 16.35 2.39 -2.45
N PRO A 60 16.89 1.35 -3.10
CA PRO A 60 16.07 0.21 -3.51
C PRO A 60 15.30 -0.44 -2.36
N ALA A 61 15.89 -0.52 -1.17
CA ALA A 61 15.22 -1.06 0.02
C ALA A 61 14.12 -0.12 0.55
N TYR A 62 14.25 1.19 0.37
CA TYR A 62 13.20 2.15 0.71
C TYR A 62 11.98 2.05 -0.21
N PHE A 63 12.19 1.70 -1.48
CA PHE A 63 11.10 1.51 -2.44
C PHE A 63 10.48 0.12 -2.40
N ASP A 64 11.08 -0.83 -1.67
CA ASP A 64 10.48 -2.13 -1.42
C ASP A 64 9.49 -2.02 -0.25
N PRO A 65 8.17 -2.27 -0.45
CA PRO A 65 7.20 -2.18 0.63
C PRO A 65 7.50 -3.08 1.84
N TRP A 66 8.21 -4.18 1.64
CA TRP A 66 8.57 -5.12 2.70
C TRP A 66 9.77 -4.67 3.54
N LEU A 67 10.67 -3.89 2.96
CA LEU A 67 11.89 -3.40 3.60
C LEU A 67 11.75 -1.94 4.06
N ALA A 68 10.90 -1.15 3.42
CA ALA A 68 10.71 0.26 3.72
C ALA A 68 10.38 0.53 5.19
N PRO A 69 10.93 1.58 5.80
CA PRO A 69 10.55 2.01 7.14
C PRO A 69 9.07 2.40 7.21
N PRO A 70 8.40 2.22 8.38
CA PRO A 70 6.96 2.47 8.51
C PRO A 70 6.49 3.87 8.10
N ASP A 71 7.26 4.91 8.43
CA ASP A 71 6.97 6.30 8.06
C ASP A 71 7.15 6.57 6.56
N PHE A 72 8.07 5.85 5.90
CA PHE A 72 8.25 5.92 4.46
C PHE A 72 7.14 5.22 3.67
N LEU A 73 6.49 4.19 4.26
CA LEU A 73 5.36 3.51 3.62
C LEU A 73 4.17 4.46 3.38
N GLU A 74 3.90 5.37 4.30
CA GLU A 74 2.82 6.35 4.15
C GLU A 74 3.12 7.30 2.99
N TRP A 75 4.35 7.82 2.93
CA TRP A 75 4.81 8.64 1.83
C TRP A 75 4.74 7.90 0.50
N LEU A 76 5.20 6.65 0.45
CA LEU A 76 5.16 5.81 -0.74
C LEU A 76 3.71 5.52 -1.16
N GLY A 77 2.80 5.27 -0.21
CA GLY A 77 1.37 5.09 -0.45
C GLY A 77 0.72 6.32 -1.08
N SER A 78 1.12 7.52 -0.65
CA SER A 78 0.59 8.77 -1.20
C SER A 78 0.90 8.94 -2.71
N TRP A 79 2.05 8.48 -3.16
CA TRP A 79 2.43 8.49 -4.58
C TRP A 79 1.53 7.59 -5.44
N PHE A 80 1.03 6.51 -4.86
CA PHE A 80 0.07 5.62 -5.51
C PHE A 80 -1.40 6.06 -5.26
N GLY A 81 -1.64 7.19 -4.59
CA GLY A 81 -3.00 7.61 -4.23
C GLY A 81 -3.72 6.61 -3.32
N LEU A 82 -2.97 5.81 -2.56
CA LEU A 82 -3.50 4.86 -1.60
C LEU A 82 -3.58 5.50 -0.21
N ALA A 83 -4.78 5.63 0.33
CA ALA A 83 -4.96 6.01 1.72
C ALA A 83 -4.72 4.79 2.61
N LEU A 84 -3.54 4.72 3.23
CA LEU A 84 -3.23 3.70 4.22
C LEU A 84 -3.92 4.07 5.53
N ASP A 85 -4.65 3.12 6.12
CA ASP A 85 -5.34 3.34 7.39
C ASP A 85 -4.37 3.16 8.56
N ASP A 86 -4.37 4.12 9.50
CA ASP A 86 -3.54 4.07 10.71
C ASP A 86 -3.93 2.94 11.65
N ALA A 87 -5.18 2.49 11.59
CA ALA A 87 -5.66 1.34 12.34
C ALA A 87 -5.17 -0.01 11.79
N TRP A 88 -4.58 -0.04 10.59
CA TRP A 88 -4.05 -1.28 10.03
C TRP A 88 -2.70 -1.65 10.63
N THR A 89 -2.46 -2.97 10.73
CA THR A 89 -1.13 -3.47 11.07
C THR A 89 -0.12 -3.10 9.99
N ILE A 90 1.14 -3.04 10.36
CA ILE A 90 2.21 -2.71 9.42
C ILE A 90 2.30 -3.70 8.26
N GLU A 91 2.07 -4.99 8.53
CA GLU A 91 2.07 -6.06 7.52
C GLU A 91 0.96 -5.83 6.49
N ARG A 92 -0.22 -5.38 6.94
CA ARG A 92 -1.35 -5.08 6.06
C ARG A 92 -1.06 -3.87 5.18
N ARG A 93 -0.48 -2.80 5.74
CA ARG A 93 -0.06 -1.62 4.98
C ARG A 93 0.96 -2.01 3.89
N ARG A 94 1.94 -2.88 4.23
CA ARG A 94 2.93 -3.42 3.30
C ARG A 94 2.27 -4.22 2.19
N ALA A 95 1.35 -5.12 2.52
CA ALA A 95 0.65 -5.95 1.55
C ALA A 95 -0.21 -5.13 0.57
N VAL A 96 -0.90 -4.09 1.05
CA VAL A 96 -1.68 -3.18 0.20
C VAL A 96 -0.77 -2.46 -0.79
N LEU A 97 0.36 -1.93 -0.31
CA LEU A 97 1.30 -1.20 -1.15
C LEU A 97 2.01 -2.10 -2.16
N ALA A 98 2.39 -3.31 -1.77
CA ALA A 98 2.99 -4.31 -2.67
C ALA A 98 2.06 -4.70 -3.83
N ASN A 99 0.73 -4.65 -3.61
CA ASN A 99 -0.28 -4.96 -4.61
C ASN A 99 -0.80 -3.74 -5.38
N ALA A 100 -0.30 -2.52 -5.10
CA ALA A 100 -0.79 -1.27 -5.70
C ALA A 100 -0.86 -1.33 -7.23
N TYR A 101 0.19 -1.82 -7.89
CA TYR A 101 0.23 -1.96 -9.34
C TYR A 101 -0.87 -2.87 -9.88
N GLN A 102 -1.18 -3.97 -9.21
CA GLN A 102 -2.24 -4.89 -9.61
C GLN A 102 -3.63 -4.24 -9.47
N PHE A 103 -3.84 -3.44 -8.43
CA PHE A 103 -5.08 -2.69 -8.27
C PHE A 103 -5.30 -1.71 -9.43
N TYR A 104 -4.25 -1.01 -9.86
CA TYR A 104 -4.34 -0.10 -11.02
C TYR A 104 -4.64 -0.85 -12.32
N ARG A 105 -4.00 -1.98 -12.56
CA ARG A 105 -4.26 -2.79 -13.76
C ARG A 105 -5.69 -3.32 -13.83
N MET A 106 -6.31 -3.59 -12.69
CA MET A 106 -7.66 -4.13 -12.60
C MET A 106 -8.71 -3.06 -12.25
N ARG A 107 -8.32 -1.78 -12.27
CA ARG A 107 -9.24 -0.69 -11.95
C ARG A 107 -10.45 -0.70 -12.87
N GLY A 108 -11.64 -0.46 -12.31
CA GLY A 108 -12.90 -0.47 -13.04
C GLY A 108 -13.45 -1.86 -13.38
N THR A 109 -12.80 -2.94 -12.93
CA THR A 109 -13.31 -4.30 -13.07
C THR A 109 -13.89 -4.82 -11.75
N ALA A 110 -14.91 -5.69 -11.81
CA ALA A 110 -15.47 -6.34 -10.62
C ALA A 110 -14.42 -7.13 -9.83
N LYS A 111 -13.47 -7.78 -10.53
CA LYS A 111 -12.34 -8.49 -9.90
C LYS A 111 -11.40 -7.55 -9.15
N GLY A 112 -11.09 -6.39 -9.73
CA GLY A 112 -10.23 -5.40 -9.08
C GLY A 112 -10.89 -4.78 -7.86
N LEU A 113 -12.17 -4.44 -7.95
CA LEU A 113 -12.94 -3.93 -6.82
C LEU A 113 -13.05 -4.96 -5.70
N LYS A 114 -13.34 -6.23 -6.03
CA LYS A 114 -13.38 -7.33 -5.07
C LYS A 114 -12.06 -7.42 -4.29
N ALA A 115 -10.93 -7.48 -4.97
CA ALA A 115 -9.62 -7.60 -4.33
C ALA A 115 -9.32 -6.41 -3.41
N GLN A 116 -9.65 -5.18 -3.81
CA GLN A 116 -9.48 -3.99 -2.97
C GLN A 116 -10.34 -4.05 -1.71
N VAL A 117 -11.61 -4.44 -1.85
CA VAL A 117 -12.55 -4.54 -0.73
C VAL A 117 -12.12 -5.65 0.25
N GLU A 118 -11.69 -6.81 -0.25
CA GLU A 118 -11.20 -7.93 0.58
C GLU A 118 -9.94 -7.54 1.38
N ILE A 119 -9.01 -6.85 0.74
CA ILE A 119 -7.82 -6.35 1.45
C ILE A 119 -8.21 -5.27 2.46
N PHE A 120 -9.13 -4.37 2.11
CA PHE A 120 -9.57 -3.31 3.03
C PHE A 120 -10.29 -3.87 4.26
N THR A 121 -11.13 -4.88 4.09
CA THR A 121 -11.98 -5.40 5.17
C THR A 121 -11.38 -6.59 5.90
N GLY A 122 -10.48 -7.35 5.24
CA GLY A 122 -9.99 -8.64 5.72
C GLY A 122 -11.04 -9.75 5.64
N GLY A 123 -12.18 -9.47 5.00
CA GLY A 123 -13.29 -10.41 4.78
C GLY A 123 -13.34 -10.94 3.35
N THR A 124 -14.44 -11.60 3.02
CA THR A 124 -14.75 -12.06 1.66
C THR A 124 -15.75 -11.09 1.03
N ALA A 125 -15.47 -10.65 -0.20
CA ALA A 125 -16.37 -9.76 -0.93
C ALA A 125 -17.02 -10.45 -2.13
N GLU A 126 -18.30 -10.17 -2.32
CA GLU A 126 -19.08 -10.53 -3.49
C GLU A 126 -19.49 -9.26 -4.22
N ILE A 127 -19.20 -9.21 -5.51
CA ILE A 127 -19.55 -8.07 -6.38
C ILE A 127 -20.66 -8.52 -7.32
N ILE A 128 -21.82 -7.90 -7.20
CA ILE A 128 -22.98 -8.15 -8.05
C ILE A 128 -23.20 -6.89 -8.89
N ASP A 129 -23.05 -7.03 -10.19
CA ASP A 129 -23.15 -5.93 -11.15
C ASP A 129 -24.31 -6.23 -12.11
N THR A 130 -25.02 -5.20 -12.51
CA THR A 130 -26.14 -5.29 -13.44
C THR A 130 -25.72 -5.29 -14.91
N GLY A 131 -24.41 -5.14 -15.18
CA GLY A 131 -23.85 -5.25 -16.51
C GLY A 131 -23.78 -6.70 -17.00
N GLY A 132 -23.52 -6.86 -18.28
CA GLY A 132 -23.34 -8.18 -18.85
C GLY A 132 -22.68 -8.10 -20.23
N VAL A 133 -21.96 -9.17 -20.59
CA VAL A 133 -21.44 -9.39 -21.93
C VAL A 133 -21.94 -10.73 -22.43
N ALA A 134 -22.57 -10.75 -23.59
CA ALA A 134 -22.96 -11.97 -24.26
C ALA A 134 -22.58 -11.90 -25.75
N THR A 135 -22.28 -13.06 -26.31
CA THR A 135 -22.10 -13.22 -27.75
C THR A 135 -23.29 -14.02 -28.29
N SER A 136 -23.89 -13.55 -29.40
CA SER A 136 -24.97 -14.26 -30.06
C SER A 136 -24.66 -14.45 -31.54
N THR A 137 -25.05 -15.56 -32.11
CA THR A 137 -25.05 -15.84 -33.55
C THR A 137 -26.29 -15.33 -34.24
N LYS A 138 -27.30 -14.87 -33.49
CA LYS A 138 -28.56 -14.33 -34.02
C LYS A 138 -28.54 -12.80 -33.98
N ALA A 139 -28.84 -12.17 -35.10
CA ALA A 139 -29.00 -10.73 -35.15
C ALA A 139 -30.26 -10.28 -34.40
N GLY A 140 -30.13 -9.19 -33.61
CA GLY A 140 -31.26 -8.59 -32.86
C GLY A 140 -31.65 -9.33 -31.58
N GLU A 141 -30.82 -10.23 -31.07
CA GLU A 141 -31.05 -10.85 -29.76
C GLU A 141 -30.92 -9.81 -28.63
N ALA A 142 -31.68 -10.02 -27.54
CA ALA A 142 -31.69 -9.09 -26.42
C ALA A 142 -30.31 -8.94 -25.80
N LEU A 143 -29.89 -7.69 -25.55
CA LEU A 143 -28.63 -7.39 -24.86
C LEU A 143 -28.71 -7.88 -23.41
N PRO A 144 -27.62 -8.47 -22.87
CA PRO A 144 -27.57 -8.85 -21.47
C PRO A 144 -27.49 -7.62 -20.56
N GLY A 145 -27.90 -7.81 -19.31
CA GLY A 145 -27.84 -6.76 -18.29
C GLY A 145 -29.12 -5.94 -18.15
N SER A 146 -29.04 -4.91 -17.33
CA SER A 146 -30.13 -3.99 -17.02
C SER A 146 -29.80 -2.58 -17.53
N PRO A 147 -30.80 -1.79 -17.97
CA PRO A 147 -30.60 -0.40 -18.32
C PRO A 147 -30.20 0.48 -17.12
N ASN A 148 -30.42 0.01 -15.90
CA ASN A 148 -30.00 0.69 -14.67
C ASN A 148 -28.61 0.17 -14.27
N PHE A 149 -27.60 1.03 -14.40
CA PHE A 149 -26.22 0.70 -14.01
C PHE A 149 -26.08 0.75 -12.49
N ALA A 150 -26.11 -0.42 -11.87
CA ALA A 150 -26.01 -0.57 -10.42
C ALA A 150 -25.02 -1.66 -10.03
N LEU A 151 -24.35 -1.44 -8.91
CA LEU A 151 -23.36 -2.32 -8.33
C LEU A 151 -23.73 -2.59 -6.86
N MET A 152 -23.76 -3.84 -6.46
CA MET A 152 -23.88 -4.23 -5.06
C MET A 152 -22.57 -4.87 -4.60
N VAL A 153 -22.01 -4.34 -3.51
CA VAL A 153 -20.84 -4.88 -2.84
C VAL A 153 -21.29 -5.50 -1.53
N ARG A 154 -21.27 -6.81 -1.44
CA ARG A 154 -21.57 -7.55 -0.22
C ARG A 154 -20.27 -8.04 0.41
N VAL A 155 -20.02 -7.63 1.64
CA VAL A 155 -18.81 -7.99 2.39
C VAL A 155 -19.20 -8.89 3.56
N THR A 156 -18.58 -10.05 3.65
CA THR A 156 -18.77 -11.00 4.75
C THR A 156 -17.54 -10.97 5.65
N VAL A 157 -17.75 -10.60 6.91
CA VAL A 157 -16.70 -10.50 7.95
C VAL A 157 -17.13 -11.20 9.23
N ASP A 158 -16.19 -11.52 10.10
CA ASP A 158 -16.49 -12.15 11.37
C ASP A 158 -17.15 -11.17 12.35
N ASP A 159 -16.69 -9.92 12.37
CA ASP A 159 -17.26 -8.84 13.17
C ASP A 159 -17.50 -7.58 12.33
N PRO A 160 -18.76 -7.30 11.94
CA PRO A 160 -19.11 -6.10 11.19
C PRO A 160 -18.79 -4.77 11.88
N SER A 161 -18.71 -4.75 13.24
CA SER A 161 -18.44 -3.53 13.99
C SER A 161 -17.03 -2.98 13.81
N THR A 162 -16.09 -3.83 13.37
CA THR A 162 -14.70 -3.44 13.12
C THR A 162 -14.51 -2.71 11.80
N ILE A 163 -15.52 -2.73 10.92
CA ILE A 163 -15.43 -2.14 9.59
C ILE A 163 -15.94 -0.70 9.60
N ASN A 164 -15.08 0.22 9.19
CA ASN A 164 -15.49 1.60 8.95
C ASN A 164 -16.24 1.68 7.61
N THR A 165 -17.58 1.69 7.68
CA THR A 165 -18.46 1.70 6.50
C THR A 165 -18.28 2.95 5.65
N THR A 166 -18.06 4.12 6.27
CA THR A 166 -17.84 5.37 5.54
C THR A 166 -16.58 5.30 4.66
N ARG A 167 -15.49 4.76 5.20
CA ARG A 167 -14.26 4.56 4.43
C ARG A 167 -14.41 3.49 3.35
N LEU A 168 -15.16 2.43 3.63
CA LEU A 168 -15.47 1.40 2.66
C LEU A 168 -16.29 1.94 1.49
N GLU A 169 -17.29 2.77 1.77
CA GLU A 169 -18.08 3.46 0.74
C GLU A 169 -17.21 4.40 -0.11
N ALA A 170 -16.32 5.18 0.52
CA ALA A 170 -15.38 6.05 -0.19
C ALA A 170 -14.42 5.25 -1.09
N LEU A 171 -13.95 4.07 -0.64
CA LEU A 171 -13.12 3.18 -1.45
C LEU A 171 -13.87 2.67 -2.67
N VAL A 172 -15.12 2.21 -2.48
CA VAL A 172 -15.97 1.72 -3.58
C VAL A 172 -16.28 2.84 -4.57
N GLU A 173 -16.59 4.06 -4.08
CA GLU A 173 -16.84 5.24 -4.92
C GLU A 173 -15.62 5.59 -5.78
N ALA A 174 -14.41 5.54 -5.21
CA ALA A 174 -13.18 5.83 -5.94
C ALA A 174 -12.79 4.75 -6.96
N ALA A 175 -13.19 3.49 -6.73
CA ALA A 175 -12.79 2.36 -7.55
C ALA A 175 -13.79 1.98 -8.65
N LYS A 176 -15.09 2.29 -8.47
CA LYS A 176 -16.15 2.01 -9.44
C LYS A 176 -16.13 2.98 -10.64
N PRO A 177 -16.75 2.63 -11.77
CA PRO A 177 -17.02 3.59 -12.85
C PRO A 177 -17.97 4.71 -12.38
N ALA A 178 -17.73 5.96 -12.82
CA ALA A 178 -18.43 7.14 -12.34
C ALA A 178 -19.97 7.11 -12.60
N HIS A 179 -20.39 6.44 -13.66
CA HIS A 179 -21.81 6.37 -14.05
C HIS A 179 -22.61 5.27 -13.34
N VAL A 180 -21.93 4.41 -12.53
CA VAL A 180 -22.58 3.31 -11.83
C VAL A 180 -22.97 3.74 -10.43
N THR A 181 -24.23 3.52 -10.04
CA THR A 181 -24.66 3.66 -8.65
C THR A 181 -24.22 2.45 -7.85
N HIS A 182 -23.89 2.62 -6.56
CA HIS A 182 -23.47 1.49 -5.75
C HIS A 182 -24.23 1.40 -4.42
N LYS A 183 -24.23 0.17 -3.86
CA LYS A 183 -24.72 -0.11 -2.52
C LYS A 183 -23.76 -1.05 -1.83
N VAL A 184 -23.34 -0.69 -0.61
CA VAL A 184 -22.46 -1.53 0.21
C VAL A 184 -23.28 -2.20 1.30
N GLN A 185 -23.05 -3.48 1.52
CA GLN A 185 -23.68 -4.28 2.56
C GLN A 185 -22.62 -5.09 3.31
N VAL A 186 -22.49 -4.85 4.61
CA VAL A 186 -21.59 -5.63 5.47
C VAL A 186 -22.43 -6.63 6.26
N VAL A 187 -22.10 -7.90 6.16
CA VAL A 187 -22.83 -9.01 6.81
C VAL A 187 -21.87 -9.82 7.69
N LYS A 188 -22.39 -10.33 8.78
CA LYS A 188 -21.62 -11.23 9.64
C LYS A 188 -21.53 -12.61 9.00
N ARG A 189 -20.33 -13.23 9.06
CA ARG A 189 -20.14 -14.61 8.63
C ARG A 189 -21.04 -15.55 9.42
N SER A 190 -21.88 -16.33 8.72
CA SER A 190 -22.73 -17.36 9.34
C SER A 190 -21.92 -18.65 9.48
N LYS A 191 -21.98 -19.30 10.66
CA LYS A 191 -21.27 -20.58 10.91
C LYS A 191 -21.68 -21.74 9.97
N VAL A 192 -22.75 -21.57 9.20
CA VAL A 192 -23.26 -22.60 8.27
C VAL A 192 -22.41 -22.71 6.97
N GLN A 193 -21.62 -21.68 6.64
CA GLN A 193 -20.78 -21.68 5.42
C GLN A 193 -19.45 -22.44 5.59
N GLU A 194 -19.01 -22.66 6.83
CA GLU A 194 -17.74 -23.32 7.12
C GLU A 194 -17.75 -24.84 6.83
N THR A 195 -18.95 -25.46 6.78
CA THR A 195 -19.10 -26.92 6.59
C THR A 195 -19.05 -27.35 5.11
N VAL A 196 -19.17 -26.46 4.16
CA VAL A 196 -19.20 -26.78 2.72
C VAL A 196 -17.80 -26.80 2.10
N GLU A 197 -16.84 -26.01 2.63
CA GLU A 197 -15.47 -26.01 2.11
C GLU A 197 -14.62 -27.22 2.54
N VAL A 198 -14.97 -27.90 3.64
CA VAL A 198 -14.20 -29.05 4.16
C VAL A 198 -14.54 -30.35 3.45
N THR A 199 -15.65 -30.42 2.68
CA THR A 199 -16.11 -31.67 2.03
C THR A 199 -15.75 -31.75 0.55
N SER A 200 -15.06 -30.75 -0.03
CA SER A 200 -14.65 -30.76 -1.45
C SER A 200 -13.10 -30.65 -1.62
N GLY A 201 -12.35 -31.18 -0.64
CA GLY A 201 -10.90 -31.36 -0.75
C GLY A 201 -10.51 -32.80 -1.04
#